data_314695677eae5dae2df3ab8d58fe9ced
#
_entry.id   314695677eae5dae2df3ab8d58fe9ced
#
_cell.length_a   1.000
_cell.length_b   1.000
_cell.length_c   1.000
_cell.angle_alpha   90.00
_cell.angle_beta   90.00
_cell.angle_gamma   90.00
#
_symmetry.space_group_name_H-M   'P 1'
#
loop_
_entity.id
_entity.type
_entity.pdbx_description
1 polymer ?
#
loop_
_entity_poly.entity_id
_entity_poly.type
_entity_poly.pdbx_seq_one_letter_code
_entity_poly.pdbx_strand_id
1 'polypeptide(L)'
;MIEIKNLIGNLGEFHLHDINLKVNKGEYLAILGPTGAGKTVLVEYIAGIHKSNSGSILVDGEDITPLYPEERNIGYVPQDYALFPNLTVKKNIAYGLEARRMPPEQVNSIVSDMISRLKIEYIQHRMPLNLSGGEKQRVALGRALTTEPKLLLLDEPLSALDENLRTEMARELRRIQRDVNGTFIHVCHNFEEASDVADRIAIMNDGKIIQTGTLKEIMEAPKNEFLARFLKSQNMFDAVSDGSTIQIGQTALVKENPFKGDVVVAIRPENIAIVENEKDKGQNVFSGKVESAKLKLYFTEILVHTDISLVVICQTEKEYNKGDNIKVRIPPEKIVIIEKP
;
A
#
# COMPACT_ATOMS: atom_id res chain seq x y z
N MET A 1 -11.44 -11.73 12.41
CA MET A 1 -11.66 -10.30 12.11
C MET A 1 -10.84 -9.49 13.12
N ILE A 2 -10.14 -8.47 12.66
CA ILE A 2 -9.35 -7.58 13.50
C ILE A 2 -10.04 -6.22 13.53
N GLU A 3 -10.23 -5.65 14.71
CA GLU A 3 -10.76 -4.29 14.88
C GLU A 3 -9.84 -3.50 15.82
N ILE A 4 -9.37 -2.35 15.34
CA ILE A 4 -8.65 -1.36 16.15
C ILE A 4 -9.60 -0.19 16.33
N LYS A 5 -9.84 0.22 17.58
CA LYS A 5 -10.78 1.28 17.94
C LYS A 5 -10.09 2.35 18.79
N ASN A 6 -10.08 3.57 18.26
CA ASN A 6 -9.58 4.76 18.91
C ASN A 6 -8.20 4.57 19.57
N LEU A 7 -7.29 3.80 18.89
CA LEU A 7 -5.98 3.49 19.42
C LEU A 7 -5.10 4.74 19.42
N ILE A 8 -4.62 5.10 20.60
CA ILE A 8 -3.65 6.17 20.82
C ILE A 8 -2.38 5.54 21.41
N GLY A 9 -1.25 5.87 20.84
CA GLY A 9 0.04 5.37 21.30
C GLY A 9 1.12 6.44 21.21
N ASN A 10 1.97 6.52 22.22
CA ASN A 10 3.10 7.43 22.26
C ASN A 10 4.40 6.63 22.33
N LEU A 11 5.32 6.86 21.41
CA LEU A 11 6.62 6.23 21.37
C LEU A 11 7.70 7.32 21.18
N GLY A 12 8.31 7.77 22.27
CA GLY A 12 9.20 8.93 22.24
C GLY A 12 8.45 10.18 21.76
N GLU A 13 8.95 10.81 20.70
CA GLU A 13 8.32 11.98 20.08
C GLU A 13 7.23 11.63 19.06
N PHE A 14 7.09 10.35 18.73
CA PHE A 14 6.11 9.90 17.75
C PHE A 14 4.77 9.53 18.41
N HIS A 15 3.66 9.94 17.77
CA HIS A 15 2.31 9.73 18.28
C HIS A 15 1.41 9.06 17.23
N LEU A 16 0.70 8.01 17.64
CA LEU A 16 -0.46 7.50 16.92
C LEU A 16 -1.71 8.22 17.40
N HIS A 17 -2.49 8.74 16.47
CA HIS A 17 -3.66 9.56 16.75
C HIS A 17 -4.94 8.87 16.31
N ASP A 18 -5.73 8.38 17.28
CA ASP A 18 -7.08 7.86 17.06
C ASP A 18 -7.18 6.88 15.86
N ILE A 19 -6.33 5.84 15.90
CA ILE A 19 -6.32 4.83 14.85
C ILE A 19 -7.59 3.99 14.94
N ASN A 20 -8.34 4.00 13.84
CA ASN A 20 -9.51 3.16 13.63
C ASN A 20 -9.29 2.33 12.36
N LEU A 21 -9.22 0.99 12.50
CA LEU A 21 -8.94 0.08 11.41
C LEU A 21 -9.69 -1.23 11.59
N LYS A 22 -10.29 -1.71 10.49
CA LYS A 22 -10.97 -3.00 10.45
C LYS A 22 -10.41 -3.85 9.34
N VAL A 23 -10.03 -5.09 9.68
CA VAL A 23 -9.51 -6.11 8.74
C VAL A 23 -10.39 -7.35 8.87
N ASN A 24 -10.92 -7.83 7.75
CA ASN A 24 -11.79 -8.98 7.72
C ASN A 24 -10.96 -10.28 7.84
N LYS A 25 -11.61 -11.36 8.26
CA LYS A 25 -10.95 -12.68 8.29
C LYS A 25 -10.59 -13.10 6.86
N GLY A 26 -9.37 -13.57 6.65
CA GLY A 26 -8.86 -13.98 5.35
C GLY A 26 -8.51 -12.82 4.42
N GLU A 27 -8.56 -11.56 4.90
CA GLU A 27 -8.19 -10.37 4.13
C GLU A 27 -6.67 -10.14 4.14
N TYR A 28 -6.14 -9.70 3.03
CA TYR A 28 -4.79 -9.15 2.91
C TYR A 28 -4.89 -7.63 2.87
N LEU A 29 -4.55 -6.97 3.97
CA LEU A 29 -4.51 -5.49 4.06
C LEU A 29 -3.07 -4.99 3.92
N ALA A 30 -2.83 -4.06 3.00
CA ALA A 30 -1.57 -3.31 2.96
C ALA A 30 -1.71 -1.97 3.71
N ILE A 31 -0.69 -1.61 4.50
CA ILE A 31 -0.56 -0.29 5.11
C ILE A 31 0.52 0.48 4.35
N LEU A 32 0.12 1.54 3.67
CA LEU A 32 0.96 2.40 2.86
C LEU A 32 1.09 3.80 3.48
N GLY A 33 2.21 4.44 3.24
CA GLY A 33 2.46 5.82 3.67
C GLY A 33 3.93 6.19 3.54
N PRO A 34 4.28 7.46 3.63
CA PRO A 34 5.66 7.92 3.59
C PRO A 34 6.48 7.35 4.76
N THR A 35 7.80 7.45 4.63
CA THR A 35 8.71 7.16 5.74
C THR A 35 8.38 8.07 6.92
N GLY A 36 8.35 7.53 8.13
CA GLY A 36 7.97 8.27 9.32
C GLY A 36 6.46 8.40 9.57
N ALA A 37 5.59 7.87 8.70
CA ALA A 37 4.14 7.91 8.92
C ALA A 37 3.65 7.10 10.13
N GLY A 38 4.49 6.20 10.70
CA GLY A 38 4.17 5.39 11.88
C GLY A 38 3.67 3.98 11.57
N LYS A 39 3.89 3.48 10.36
CA LYS A 39 3.42 2.16 9.93
C LYS A 39 3.98 1.02 10.79
N THR A 40 5.30 0.95 10.95
CA THR A 40 6.00 -0.01 11.84
C THR A 40 5.50 0.12 13.26
N VAL A 41 5.40 1.35 13.78
CA VAL A 41 4.92 1.61 15.15
C VAL A 41 3.49 1.06 15.34
N LEU A 42 2.59 1.26 14.37
CA LEU A 42 1.25 0.69 14.44
C LEU A 42 1.27 -0.84 14.50
N VAL A 43 2.09 -1.49 13.66
CA VAL A 43 2.23 -2.94 13.65
C VAL A 43 2.80 -3.47 14.98
N GLU A 44 3.78 -2.77 15.57
CA GLU A 44 4.35 -3.12 16.86
C GLU A 44 3.34 -2.98 18.02
N TYR A 45 2.44 -1.99 17.97
CA TYR A 45 1.30 -1.90 18.91
C TYR A 45 0.33 -3.07 18.73
N ILE A 46 0.03 -3.47 17.49
CA ILE A 46 -0.83 -4.64 17.21
C ILE A 46 -0.16 -5.91 17.71
N ALA A 47 1.15 -6.06 17.50
CA ALA A 47 1.93 -7.20 18.00
C ALA A 47 2.04 -7.25 19.54
N GLY A 48 1.81 -6.12 20.22
CA GLY A 48 1.92 -6.01 21.69
C GLY A 48 3.31 -5.67 22.21
N ILE A 49 4.22 -5.28 21.33
CA ILE A 49 5.57 -4.84 21.70
C ILE A 49 5.50 -3.55 22.52
N HIS A 50 4.55 -2.68 22.18
CA HIS A 50 4.27 -1.45 22.92
C HIS A 50 2.87 -1.47 23.52
N LYS A 51 2.72 -0.85 24.71
CA LYS A 51 1.42 -0.67 25.36
C LYS A 51 0.77 0.61 24.89
N SER A 52 -0.48 0.54 24.44
CA SER A 52 -1.25 1.70 24.03
C SER A 52 -1.62 2.58 25.23
N ASN A 53 -1.76 3.89 24.98
CA ASN A 53 -2.23 4.85 25.97
C ASN A 53 -3.75 4.77 26.16
N SER A 54 -4.48 4.49 25.08
CA SER A 54 -5.93 4.28 25.07
C SER A 54 -6.38 3.54 23.83
N GLY A 55 -7.66 3.22 23.75
CA GLY A 55 -8.24 2.45 22.65
C GLY A 55 -8.17 0.96 22.89
N SER A 56 -8.61 0.17 21.90
CA SER A 56 -8.65 -1.28 21.98
C SER A 56 -8.27 -1.96 20.67
N ILE A 57 -7.68 -3.15 20.78
CA ILE A 57 -7.35 -4.04 19.66
C ILE A 57 -8.11 -5.35 19.91
N LEU A 58 -9.05 -5.65 19.03
CA LEU A 58 -9.87 -6.85 19.13
C LEU A 58 -9.52 -7.84 18.00
N VAL A 59 -9.40 -9.11 18.34
CA VAL A 59 -9.23 -10.22 17.41
C VAL A 59 -10.39 -11.20 17.60
N ASP A 60 -11.20 -11.38 16.58
CA ASP A 60 -12.43 -12.16 16.62
C ASP A 60 -13.38 -11.77 17.76
N GLY A 61 -13.42 -10.46 18.10
CA GLY A 61 -14.25 -9.91 19.17
C GLY A 61 -13.63 -9.97 20.57
N GLU A 62 -12.50 -10.63 20.74
CA GLU A 62 -11.75 -10.72 21.98
C GLU A 62 -10.76 -9.55 22.10
N ASP A 63 -10.77 -8.83 23.21
CA ASP A 63 -9.84 -7.73 23.47
C ASP A 63 -8.46 -8.28 23.85
N ILE A 64 -7.49 -8.09 22.94
CA ILE A 64 -6.10 -8.50 23.16
C ILE A 64 -5.19 -7.35 23.59
N THR A 65 -5.75 -6.16 23.80
CA THR A 65 -4.97 -4.97 24.18
C THR A 65 -4.11 -5.17 25.42
N PRO A 66 -4.63 -5.79 26.53
CA PRO A 66 -3.85 -5.98 27.75
C PRO A 66 -2.85 -7.14 27.65
N LEU A 67 -2.95 -8.01 26.64
CA LEU A 67 -2.14 -9.21 26.52
C LEU A 67 -0.70 -8.91 26.09
N TYR A 68 0.24 -9.71 26.57
CA TYR A 68 1.63 -9.69 26.11
C TYR A 68 1.75 -10.29 24.69
N PRO A 69 2.84 -10.00 23.93
CA PRO A 69 3.01 -10.48 22.55
C PRO A 69 2.82 -12.00 22.39
N GLU A 70 3.38 -12.80 23.31
CA GLU A 70 3.29 -14.27 23.30
C GLU A 70 1.88 -14.82 23.52
N GLU A 71 0.99 -14.02 24.12
CA GLU A 71 -0.40 -14.40 24.42
C GLU A 71 -1.37 -14.03 23.29
N ARG A 72 -0.98 -13.10 22.37
CA ARG A 72 -1.87 -12.56 21.32
C ARG A 72 -2.17 -13.53 20.19
N ASN A 73 -1.42 -14.61 20.06
CA ASN A 73 -1.48 -15.52 18.91
C ASN A 73 -1.38 -14.81 17.54
N ILE A 74 -0.45 -13.85 17.46
CA ILE A 74 -0.13 -13.06 16.25
C ILE A 74 1.25 -13.48 15.78
N GLY A 75 1.40 -13.73 14.47
CA GLY A 75 2.71 -13.89 13.85
C GLY A 75 3.26 -12.52 13.46
N TYR A 76 4.54 -12.25 13.71
CA TYR A 76 5.20 -11.02 13.32
C TYR A 76 6.52 -11.30 12.60
N VAL A 77 6.66 -10.75 11.42
CA VAL A 77 7.87 -10.77 10.61
C VAL A 77 8.39 -9.34 10.50
N PRO A 78 9.41 -8.96 11.27
CA PRO A 78 10.03 -7.64 11.19
C PRO A 78 10.88 -7.48 9.91
N GLN A 79 11.26 -6.25 9.61
CA GLN A 79 12.01 -5.87 8.41
C GLN A 79 13.35 -6.61 8.23
N ASP A 80 14.04 -6.91 9.33
CA ASP A 80 15.32 -7.65 9.35
C ASP A 80 15.14 -9.17 9.44
N TYR A 81 13.87 -9.65 9.36
CA TYR A 81 13.46 -11.04 9.53
C TYR A 81 13.69 -11.63 10.91
N ALA A 82 14.54 -11.05 11.74
CA ALA A 82 14.91 -11.45 13.10
C ALA A 82 15.10 -12.98 13.27
N LEU A 83 15.80 -13.62 12.33
CA LEU A 83 16.10 -15.06 12.42
C LEU A 83 17.11 -15.32 13.52
N PHE A 84 16.92 -16.42 14.26
CA PHE A 84 17.86 -16.86 15.28
C PHE A 84 19.16 -17.33 14.64
N PRO A 85 20.26 -16.59 14.79
CA PRO A 85 21.49 -16.83 14.01
C PRO A 85 22.17 -18.18 14.36
N ASN A 86 21.93 -18.68 15.55
CA ASN A 86 22.52 -19.92 16.07
C ASN A 86 21.63 -21.17 15.86
N LEU A 87 20.52 -21.01 15.12
CA LEU A 87 19.62 -22.09 14.80
C LEU A 87 19.60 -22.33 13.29
N THR A 88 19.53 -23.59 12.86
CA THR A 88 19.31 -23.94 11.46
C THR A 88 17.95 -23.45 10.98
N VAL A 89 17.72 -23.43 9.66
CA VAL A 89 16.41 -23.12 9.07
C VAL A 89 15.30 -23.97 9.69
N LYS A 90 15.49 -25.32 9.73
CA LYS A 90 14.51 -26.22 10.35
C LYS A 90 14.22 -25.86 11.80
N LYS A 91 15.23 -25.53 12.61
CA LYS A 91 15.06 -25.14 14.01
C LYS A 91 14.45 -23.75 14.17
N ASN A 92 14.75 -22.80 13.29
CA ASN A 92 14.07 -21.50 13.27
C ASN A 92 12.55 -21.69 13.09
N ILE A 93 12.15 -22.54 12.13
CA ILE A 93 10.72 -22.81 11.85
C ILE A 93 10.07 -23.58 12.98
N ALA A 94 10.77 -24.51 13.63
CA ALA A 94 10.27 -25.30 14.75
C ALA A 94 10.10 -24.50 16.06
N TYR A 95 10.81 -23.37 16.19
CA TYR A 95 11.00 -22.69 17.47
C TYR A 95 9.71 -22.40 18.24
N GLY A 96 8.71 -21.84 17.56
CA GLY A 96 7.43 -21.49 18.21
C GLY A 96 6.64 -22.71 18.70
N LEU A 97 6.72 -23.82 17.97
CA LEU A 97 6.07 -25.07 18.35
C LEU A 97 6.77 -25.74 19.54
N GLU A 98 8.11 -25.74 19.53
CA GLU A 98 8.92 -26.24 20.65
C GLU A 98 8.72 -25.42 21.92
N ALA A 99 8.63 -24.08 21.79
CA ALA A 99 8.31 -23.19 22.91
C ALA A 99 6.95 -23.47 23.53
N ARG A 100 5.96 -23.89 22.71
CA ARG A 100 4.64 -24.37 23.18
C ARG A 100 4.66 -25.80 23.73
N ARG A 101 5.84 -26.45 23.81
CA ARG A 101 6.04 -27.83 24.31
C ARG A 101 5.23 -28.88 23.56
N MET A 102 5.06 -28.68 22.24
CA MET A 102 4.40 -29.66 21.38
C MET A 102 5.23 -30.97 21.31
N PRO A 103 4.58 -32.14 21.14
CA PRO A 103 5.30 -33.40 20.95
C PRO A 103 6.25 -33.37 19.75
N PRO A 104 7.47 -33.90 19.86
CA PRO A 104 8.48 -33.84 18.79
C PRO A 104 8.03 -34.40 17.42
N GLU A 105 7.21 -35.43 17.43
CA GLU A 105 6.65 -36.03 16.21
C GLU A 105 5.72 -35.02 15.45
N GLN A 106 4.86 -34.35 16.19
CA GLN A 106 3.97 -33.34 15.63
C GLN A 106 4.76 -32.13 15.11
N VAL A 107 5.75 -31.64 15.88
CA VAL A 107 6.66 -30.59 15.46
C VAL A 107 7.34 -30.95 14.14
N ASN A 108 7.93 -32.16 14.05
CA ASN A 108 8.60 -32.61 12.83
C ASN A 108 7.63 -32.66 11.63
N SER A 109 6.42 -33.15 11.80
CA SER A 109 5.40 -33.21 10.76
C SER A 109 5.03 -31.82 10.24
N ILE A 110 4.68 -30.89 11.13
CA ILE A 110 4.27 -29.51 10.79
C ILE A 110 5.42 -28.77 10.11
N VAL A 111 6.63 -28.88 10.66
CA VAL A 111 7.81 -28.21 10.12
C VAL A 111 8.18 -28.76 8.74
N SER A 112 8.09 -30.07 8.52
CA SER A 112 8.36 -30.65 7.21
C SER A 112 7.33 -30.23 6.15
N ASP A 113 6.06 -30.19 6.49
CA ASP A 113 5.01 -29.66 5.62
C ASP A 113 5.25 -28.19 5.28
N MET A 114 5.57 -27.35 6.28
CA MET A 114 5.86 -25.93 6.06
C MET A 114 7.10 -25.71 5.18
N ILE A 115 8.18 -26.45 5.39
CA ILE A 115 9.41 -26.41 4.56
C ILE A 115 9.07 -26.74 3.12
N SER A 116 8.22 -27.74 2.88
CA SER A 116 7.80 -28.13 1.53
C SER A 116 6.92 -27.08 0.87
N ARG A 117 5.94 -26.52 1.58
CA ARG A 117 5.08 -25.43 1.06
C ARG A 117 5.89 -24.19 0.65
N LEU A 118 6.95 -23.88 1.41
CA LEU A 118 7.84 -22.74 1.14
C LEU A 118 8.96 -23.07 0.14
N LYS A 119 9.07 -24.34 -0.31
CA LYS A 119 10.10 -24.84 -1.26
C LYS A 119 11.52 -24.52 -0.79
N ILE A 120 11.82 -24.81 0.48
CA ILE A 120 13.12 -24.55 1.13
C ILE A 120 13.79 -25.80 1.70
N GLU A 121 13.43 -27.00 1.20
CA GLU A 121 14.00 -28.29 1.62
C GLU A 121 15.52 -28.31 1.51
N TYR A 122 16.06 -27.72 0.43
CA TYR A 122 17.49 -27.70 0.10
C TYR A 122 18.36 -26.87 1.05
N ILE A 123 17.74 -26.00 1.87
CA ILE A 123 18.45 -25.17 2.84
C ILE A 123 18.12 -25.50 4.30
N GLN A 124 17.28 -26.49 4.58
CA GLN A 124 16.74 -26.77 5.93
C GLN A 124 17.81 -26.97 7.03
N HIS A 125 19.02 -27.36 6.63
CA HIS A 125 20.16 -27.57 7.54
C HIS A 125 21.14 -26.39 7.59
N ARG A 126 20.94 -25.35 6.77
CA ARG A 126 21.80 -24.16 6.74
C ARG A 126 21.49 -23.25 7.91
N MET A 127 22.49 -22.41 8.27
CA MET A 127 22.35 -21.31 9.22
C MET A 127 21.93 -20.03 8.50
N PRO A 128 21.23 -19.09 9.16
CA PRO A 128 20.75 -17.85 8.55
C PRO A 128 21.81 -16.99 7.87
N LEU A 129 23.04 -17.02 8.34
CA LEU A 129 24.16 -16.26 7.76
C LEU A 129 24.43 -16.64 6.29
N ASN A 130 24.15 -17.90 5.93
CA ASN A 130 24.41 -18.45 4.60
C ASN A 130 23.18 -18.45 3.68
N LEU A 131 22.19 -17.59 3.97
CA LEU A 131 20.93 -17.47 3.23
C LEU A 131 20.89 -16.16 2.45
N SER A 132 20.33 -16.20 1.23
CA SER A 132 19.93 -15.02 0.49
C SER A 132 18.75 -14.30 1.18
N GLY A 133 18.47 -13.05 0.76
CA GLY A 133 17.34 -12.27 1.31
C GLY A 133 16.00 -13.00 1.16
N GLY A 134 15.70 -13.54 -0.02
CA GLY A 134 14.46 -14.30 -0.26
C GLY A 134 14.39 -15.60 0.55
N GLU A 135 15.52 -16.31 0.74
CA GLU A 135 15.57 -17.49 1.60
C GLU A 135 15.31 -17.13 3.08
N LYS A 136 15.93 -16.04 3.59
CA LYS A 136 15.67 -15.53 4.94
C LYS A 136 14.20 -15.19 5.15
N GLN A 137 13.59 -14.53 4.19
CA GLN A 137 12.18 -14.19 4.23
C GLN A 137 11.29 -15.42 4.32
N ARG A 138 11.50 -16.44 3.45
CA ARG A 138 10.73 -17.69 3.51
C ARG A 138 10.87 -18.39 4.86
N VAL A 139 12.06 -18.40 5.43
CA VAL A 139 12.30 -18.99 6.76
C VAL A 139 11.54 -18.21 7.85
N ALA A 140 11.57 -16.88 7.81
CA ALA A 140 10.84 -16.03 8.77
C ALA A 140 9.32 -16.22 8.65
N LEU A 141 8.80 -16.31 7.43
CA LEU A 141 7.40 -16.65 7.16
C LEU A 141 7.04 -18.03 7.72
N GLY A 142 7.87 -19.05 7.45
CA GLY A 142 7.66 -20.39 7.97
C GLY A 142 7.61 -20.41 9.49
N ARG A 143 8.55 -19.72 10.14
CA ARG A 143 8.56 -19.59 11.61
C ARG A 143 7.29 -18.96 12.16
N ALA A 144 6.79 -17.92 11.51
CA ALA A 144 5.58 -17.22 11.94
C ALA A 144 4.30 -18.04 11.66
N LEU A 145 4.22 -18.71 10.50
CA LEU A 145 3.03 -19.44 10.07
C LEU A 145 2.84 -20.79 10.75
N THR A 146 3.91 -21.48 11.15
CA THR A 146 3.81 -22.80 11.83
C THR A 146 3.04 -22.75 13.14
N THR A 147 2.95 -21.59 13.77
CA THR A 147 2.18 -21.40 14.99
C THR A 147 0.68 -21.19 14.74
N GLU A 148 0.23 -21.21 13.47
CA GLU A 148 -1.15 -20.98 13.03
C GLU A 148 -1.75 -19.71 13.65
N PRO A 149 -1.12 -18.54 13.41
CA PRO A 149 -1.56 -17.28 14.01
C PRO A 149 -2.91 -16.84 13.45
N LYS A 150 -3.73 -16.17 14.28
CA LYS A 150 -4.99 -15.52 13.85
C LYS A 150 -4.74 -14.36 12.88
N LEU A 151 -3.56 -13.73 12.98
CA LEU A 151 -3.11 -12.59 12.17
C LEU A 151 -1.61 -12.72 11.92
N LEU A 152 -1.18 -12.48 10.69
CA LEU A 152 0.23 -12.31 10.34
C LEU A 152 0.54 -10.85 10.03
N LEU A 153 1.51 -10.29 10.73
CA LEU A 153 2.03 -8.95 10.53
C LEU A 153 3.36 -9.04 9.77
N LEU A 154 3.47 -8.30 8.69
CA LEU A 154 4.66 -8.22 7.83
C LEU A 154 5.13 -6.76 7.79
N ASP A 155 6.32 -6.49 8.29
CA ASP A 155 6.87 -5.14 8.30
C ASP A 155 7.95 -5.01 7.23
N GLU A 156 7.62 -4.34 6.13
CA GLU A 156 8.45 -4.13 4.94
C GLU A 156 9.20 -5.40 4.46
N PRO A 157 8.52 -6.54 4.31
CA PRO A 157 9.18 -7.83 4.07
C PRO A 157 9.93 -7.89 2.73
N LEU A 158 9.62 -7.02 1.77
CA LEU A 158 10.19 -7.01 0.42
C LEU A 158 11.15 -5.83 0.17
N SER A 159 11.41 -5.00 1.19
CA SER A 159 12.18 -3.75 1.02
C SER A 159 13.64 -3.97 0.61
N ALA A 160 14.24 -5.10 1.00
CA ALA A 160 15.65 -5.43 0.72
C ALA A 160 15.86 -6.15 -0.64
N LEU A 161 14.80 -6.35 -1.44
CA LEU A 161 14.84 -7.09 -2.70
C LEU A 161 14.91 -6.14 -3.91
N ASP A 162 15.59 -6.58 -4.97
CA ASP A 162 15.52 -5.91 -6.27
C ASP A 162 14.09 -6.01 -6.87
N GLU A 163 13.80 -5.21 -7.87
CA GLU A 163 12.44 -5.03 -8.42
C GLU A 163 11.84 -6.34 -8.97
N ASN A 164 12.64 -7.13 -9.70
CA ASN A 164 12.17 -8.38 -10.29
C ASN A 164 11.85 -9.42 -9.21
N LEU A 165 12.74 -9.57 -8.24
CA LEU A 165 12.57 -10.51 -7.14
C LEU A 165 11.43 -10.06 -6.21
N ARG A 166 11.25 -8.75 -6.02
CA ARG A 166 10.15 -8.18 -5.23
C ARG A 166 8.79 -8.59 -5.81
N THR A 167 8.60 -8.44 -7.12
CA THR A 167 7.34 -8.81 -7.80
C THR A 167 7.06 -10.32 -7.68
N GLU A 168 8.08 -11.17 -7.85
CA GLU A 168 7.94 -12.62 -7.67
C GLU A 168 7.55 -12.98 -6.23
N MET A 169 8.23 -12.38 -5.26
CA MET A 169 7.99 -12.62 -3.84
C MET A 169 6.63 -12.08 -3.38
N ALA A 170 6.16 -10.95 -3.92
CA ALA A 170 4.83 -10.43 -3.66
C ALA A 170 3.75 -11.44 -4.09
N ARG A 171 3.87 -11.99 -5.30
CA ARG A 171 2.95 -13.04 -5.79
C ARG A 171 3.01 -14.30 -4.93
N GLU A 172 4.19 -14.68 -4.47
CA GLU A 172 4.36 -15.82 -3.57
C GLU A 172 3.70 -15.58 -2.21
N LEU A 173 3.88 -14.41 -1.61
CA LEU A 173 3.20 -14.01 -0.38
C LEU A 173 1.67 -14.09 -0.52
N ARG A 174 1.14 -13.57 -1.63
CA ARG A 174 -0.29 -13.67 -1.91
C ARG A 174 -0.76 -15.11 -2.06
N ARG A 175 0.02 -15.97 -2.72
CA ARG A 175 -0.28 -17.41 -2.83
C ARG A 175 -0.31 -18.07 -1.46
N ILE A 176 0.73 -17.86 -0.64
CA ILE A 176 0.81 -18.42 0.70
C ILE A 176 -0.40 -18.01 1.54
N GLN A 177 -0.76 -16.72 1.51
CA GLN A 177 -1.91 -16.20 2.26
C GLN A 177 -3.22 -16.92 1.86
N ARG A 178 -3.42 -17.16 0.55
CA ARG A 178 -4.58 -17.91 0.06
C ARG A 178 -4.55 -19.37 0.47
N ASP A 179 -3.39 -20.02 0.38
CA ASP A 179 -3.22 -21.45 0.72
C ASP A 179 -3.49 -21.72 2.20
N VAL A 180 -3.14 -20.76 3.09
CA VAL A 180 -3.41 -20.88 4.54
C VAL A 180 -4.72 -20.21 4.94
N ASN A 181 -5.43 -19.54 4.03
CA ASN A 181 -6.61 -18.71 4.31
C ASN A 181 -6.39 -17.74 5.48
N GLY A 182 -5.18 -17.15 5.54
CA GLY A 182 -4.70 -16.31 6.63
C GLY A 182 -5.16 -14.86 6.51
N THR A 183 -5.25 -14.16 7.64
CA THR A 183 -5.44 -12.70 7.69
C THR A 183 -4.08 -12.04 7.80
N PHE A 184 -3.73 -11.17 6.84
CA PHE A 184 -2.42 -10.55 6.77
C PHE A 184 -2.52 -9.02 6.82
N ILE A 185 -1.63 -8.39 7.59
CA ILE A 185 -1.37 -6.96 7.53
C ILE A 185 0.08 -6.76 7.08
N HIS A 186 0.28 -6.04 6.00
CA HIS A 186 1.57 -5.86 5.35
C HIS A 186 1.91 -4.37 5.25
N VAL A 187 2.95 -3.95 5.92
CA VAL A 187 3.50 -2.60 5.80
C VAL A 187 4.41 -2.54 4.59
N CYS A 188 4.15 -1.62 3.68
CA CYS A 188 5.00 -1.33 2.52
C CYS A 188 5.06 0.18 2.21
N HIS A 189 5.95 0.57 1.32
CA HIS A 189 6.10 1.96 0.88
C HIS A 189 5.82 2.12 -0.63
N ASN A 190 5.56 1.03 -1.34
CA ASN A 190 5.37 1.00 -2.79
C ASN A 190 3.93 0.57 -3.13
N PHE A 191 3.26 1.39 -3.97
CA PHE A 191 1.92 1.09 -4.47
C PHE A 191 1.85 -0.15 -5.35
N GLU A 192 2.90 -0.43 -6.13
CA GLU A 192 2.95 -1.61 -6.98
C GLU A 192 2.94 -2.88 -6.13
N GLU A 193 3.77 -2.92 -5.09
CA GLU A 193 3.80 -4.02 -4.12
C GLU A 193 2.43 -4.22 -3.47
N ALA A 194 1.81 -3.13 -2.98
CA ALA A 194 0.48 -3.21 -2.37
C ALA A 194 -0.59 -3.70 -3.37
N SER A 195 -0.50 -3.28 -4.64
CA SER A 195 -1.44 -3.70 -5.69
C SER A 195 -1.35 -5.18 -6.02
N ASP A 196 -0.17 -5.78 -5.90
CA ASP A 196 0.06 -7.20 -6.20
C ASP A 196 -0.48 -8.11 -5.09
N VAL A 197 -0.52 -7.64 -3.84
CA VAL A 197 -0.85 -8.50 -2.69
C VAL A 197 -2.18 -8.17 -2.03
N ALA A 198 -2.61 -6.92 -1.98
CA ALA A 198 -3.67 -6.48 -1.08
C ALA A 198 -5.08 -6.57 -1.68
N ASP A 199 -6.05 -6.96 -0.85
CA ASP A 199 -7.47 -6.79 -1.13
C ASP A 199 -7.90 -5.34 -0.86
N ARG A 200 -7.37 -4.74 0.21
CA ARG A 200 -7.57 -3.34 0.58
C ARG A 200 -6.27 -2.72 1.05
N ILE A 201 -6.23 -1.39 0.98
CA ILE A 201 -5.08 -0.59 1.36
C ILE A 201 -5.54 0.43 2.41
N ALA A 202 -4.76 0.60 3.47
CA ALA A 202 -4.88 1.69 4.43
C ALA A 202 -3.74 2.69 4.19
N ILE A 203 -4.08 3.94 3.92
CA ILE A 203 -3.06 4.99 3.76
C ILE A 203 -2.87 5.67 5.10
N MET A 204 -1.61 5.72 5.53
CA MET A 204 -1.20 6.31 6.80
C MET A 204 -0.30 7.53 6.59
N ASN A 205 -0.54 8.59 7.34
CA ASN A 205 0.30 9.79 7.41
C ASN A 205 0.24 10.41 8.79
N ASP A 206 1.39 10.88 9.30
CA ASP A 206 1.52 11.58 10.58
C ASP A 206 0.73 10.90 11.72
N GLY A 207 0.94 9.58 11.88
CA GLY A 207 0.30 8.81 12.93
C GLY A 207 -1.21 8.61 12.80
N LYS A 208 -1.82 8.89 11.63
CA LYS A 208 -3.26 8.75 11.36
C LYS A 208 -3.52 7.87 10.15
N ILE A 209 -4.63 7.14 10.15
CA ILE A 209 -5.16 6.51 8.94
C ILE A 209 -6.00 7.54 8.20
N ILE A 210 -5.54 7.92 7.02
CA ILE A 210 -6.20 8.93 6.18
C ILE A 210 -7.40 8.34 5.44
N GLN A 211 -7.18 7.17 4.84
CA GLN A 211 -8.21 6.47 4.06
C GLN A 211 -7.93 4.97 4.02
N THR A 212 -8.99 4.18 4.01
CA THR A 212 -8.93 2.73 3.78
C THR A 212 -9.94 2.35 2.71
N GLY A 213 -9.55 1.52 1.77
CA GLY A 213 -10.40 1.07 0.67
C GLY A 213 -9.65 0.15 -0.29
N THR A 214 -10.29 -0.27 -1.36
CA THR A 214 -9.60 -0.92 -2.49
C THR A 214 -8.69 0.09 -3.18
N LEU A 215 -7.67 -0.40 -3.90
CA LEU A 215 -6.78 0.47 -4.68
C LEU A 215 -7.58 1.40 -5.61
N LYS A 216 -8.61 0.86 -6.27
CA LYS A 216 -9.47 1.62 -7.17
C LYS A 216 -10.19 2.76 -6.46
N GLU A 217 -10.84 2.49 -5.32
CA GLU A 217 -11.55 3.51 -4.53
C GLU A 217 -10.61 4.63 -4.08
N ILE A 218 -9.42 4.27 -3.59
CA ILE A 218 -8.41 5.23 -3.14
C ILE A 218 -7.91 6.10 -4.31
N MET A 219 -7.70 5.49 -5.48
CA MET A 219 -7.23 6.20 -6.68
C MET A 219 -8.28 7.12 -7.31
N GLU A 220 -9.55 6.71 -7.30
CA GLU A 220 -10.65 7.46 -7.92
C GLU A 220 -11.19 8.57 -7.03
N ALA A 221 -11.11 8.40 -5.70
CA ALA A 221 -11.68 9.35 -4.73
C ALA A 221 -10.73 9.56 -3.52
N PRO A 222 -9.56 10.18 -3.70
CA PRO A 222 -8.68 10.51 -2.59
C PRO A 222 -9.34 11.55 -1.67
N LYS A 223 -9.34 11.29 -0.35
CA LYS A 223 -10.02 12.10 0.65
C LYS A 223 -9.45 13.52 0.84
N ASN A 224 -8.16 13.70 0.57
CA ASN A 224 -7.50 14.99 0.78
C ASN A 224 -6.35 15.20 -0.23
N GLU A 225 -5.83 16.41 -0.22
CA GLU A 225 -4.74 16.83 -1.11
C GLU A 225 -3.46 16.01 -0.92
N PHE A 226 -3.10 15.71 0.34
CA PHE A 226 -1.95 14.84 0.64
C PHE A 226 -2.08 13.51 -0.12
N LEU A 227 -3.24 12.87 -0.04
CA LEU A 227 -3.44 11.58 -0.68
C LEU A 227 -3.40 11.67 -2.21
N ALA A 228 -3.99 12.71 -2.80
CA ALA A 228 -3.90 12.94 -4.24
C ALA A 228 -2.45 13.10 -4.71
N ARG A 229 -1.64 13.86 -3.97
CA ARG A 229 -0.18 14.02 -4.23
C ARG A 229 0.57 12.71 -4.04
N PHE A 230 0.29 11.99 -2.97
CA PHE A 230 0.91 10.69 -2.67
C PHE A 230 0.62 9.66 -3.77
N LEU A 231 -0.57 9.73 -4.38
CA LEU A 231 -0.98 8.92 -5.54
C LEU A 231 -0.40 9.42 -6.88
N LYS A 232 0.55 10.35 -6.85
CA LYS A 232 1.20 10.93 -8.04
C LYS A 232 0.22 11.63 -9.00
N SER A 233 -0.84 12.26 -8.49
CA SER A 233 -1.65 13.20 -9.28
C SER A 233 -0.80 14.42 -9.58
N GLN A 234 -0.23 14.51 -10.78
CA GLN A 234 0.70 15.57 -11.15
C GLN A 234 -0.03 16.87 -11.53
N ASN A 235 -1.23 16.78 -12.12
CA ASN A 235 -2.03 17.93 -12.47
C ASN A 235 -2.93 18.30 -11.28
N MET A 236 -2.42 19.16 -10.41
CA MET A 236 -3.14 19.65 -9.23
C MET A 236 -3.20 21.17 -9.25
N PHE A 237 -4.40 21.69 -9.11
CA PHE A 237 -4.69 23.13 -9.25
C PHE A 237 -5.60 23.62 -8.15
N ASP A 238 -5.30 24.81 -7.65
CA ASP A 238 -6.26 25.57 -6.87
C ASP A 238 -7.37 26.10 -7.79
N ALA A 239 -8.61 25.95 -7.36
CA ALA A 239 -9.78 26.27 -8.18
C ALA A 239 -10.95 26.75 -7.32
N VAL A 240 -11.93 27.34 -7.98
CA VAL A 240 -13.21 27.71 -7.36
C VAL A 240 -14.33 26.95 -8.05
N SER A 241 -15.17 26.28 -7.29
CA SER A 241 -16.33 25.54 -7.80
C SER A 241 -17.64 26.28 -7.49
N ASP A 242 -18.57 26.28 -8.47
CA ASP A 242 -19.94 26.72 -8.25
C ASP A 242 -20.95 25.56 -8.10
N GLY A 243 -20.44 24.30 -8.16
CA GLY A 243 -21.20 23.07 -8.14
C GLY A 243 -21.41 22.42 -9.50
N SER A 244 -21.20 23.15 -10.60
CA SER A 244 -21.33 22.65 -11.97
C SER A 244 -20.09 22.94 -12.83
N THR A 245 -19.42 24.05 -12.53
CA THR A 245 -18.21 24.53 -13.19
C THR A 245 -17.10 24.73 -12.18
N ILE A 246 -15.89 24.43 -12.58
CA ILE A 246 -14.69 24.57 -11.76
C ILE A 246 -13.74 25.50 -12.48
N GLN A 247 -13.45 26.64 -11.89
CA GLN A 247 -12.60 27.69 -12.47
C GLN A 247 -11.16 27.53 -11.98
N ILE A 248 -10.22 27.30 -12.91
CA ILE A 248 -8.77 27.24 -12.68
C ILE A 248 -8.14 28.41 -13.44
N GLY A 249 -7.89 29.54 -12.80
CA GLY A 249 -7.45 30.74 -13.49
C GLY A 249 -8.45 31.16 -14.59
N GLN A 250 -8.04 31.10 -15.87
CA GLN A 250 -8.92 31.39 -17.01
C GLN A 250 -9.58 30.15 -17.60
N THR A 251 -9.17 28.94 -17.19
CA THR A 251 -9.72 27.66 -17.67
C THR A 251 -10.93 27.26 -16.87
N ALA A 252 -12.04 26.96 -17.53
CA ALA A 252 -13.24 26.41 -16.91
C ALA A 252 -13.38 24.92 -17.25
N LEU A 253 -13.49 24.09 -16.23
CA LEU A 253 -13.83 22.67 -16.33
C LEU A 253 -15.30 22.48 -15.97
N VAL A 254 -16.03 21.73 -16.78
CA VAL A 254 -17.43 21.40 -16.51
C VAL A 254 -17.48 20.03 -15.85
N LYS A 255 -17.98 20.00 -14.60
CA LYS A 255 -18.23 18.79 -13.82
C LYS A 255 -19.24 19.11 -12.72
N GLU A 256 -20.36 18.39 -12.70
CA GLU A 256 -21.27 18.44 -11.55
C GLU A 256 -20.61 17.86 -10.30
N ASN A 257 -20.71 18.58 -9.20
CA ASN A 257 -20.12 18.19 -7.93
C ASN A 257 -20.86 18.90 -6.74
N PRO A 258 -20.76 18.36 -5.51
CA PRO A 258 -21.44 18.93 -4.35
C PRO A 258 -20.76 20.16 -3.76
N PHE A 259 -19.52 20.48 -4.16
CA PHE A 259 -18.69 21.49 -3.51
C PHE A 259 -18.94 22.87 -4.13
N LYS A 260 -18.97 23.90 -3.27
CA LYS A 260 -19.04 25.31 -3.68
C LYS A 260 -18.00 26.12 -2.90
N GLY A 261 -17.22 26.92 -3.63
CA GLY A 261 -16.12 27.71 -3.07
C GLY A 261 -14.75 27.12 -3.43
N ASP A 262 -13.76 27.35 -2.59
CA ASP A 262 -12.39 26.98 -2.82
C ASP A 262 -12.19 25.47 -2.77
N VAL A 263 -11.60 24.92 -3.82
CA VAL A 263 -11.33 23.47 -3.98
C VAL A 263 -9.94 23.25 -4.55
N VAL A 264 -9.43 22.03 -4.41
CA VAL A 264 -8.29 21.52 -5.18
C VAL A 264 -8.81 20.56 -6.23
N VAL A 265 -8.41 20.80 -7.47
CA VAL A 265 -8.66 19.87 -8.58
C VAL A 265 -7.44 19.00 -8.77
N ALA A 266 -7.64 17.70 -8.83
CA ALA A 266 -6.59 16.73 -9.12
C ALA A 266 -6.97 15.89 -10.34
N ILE A 267 -6.07 15.81 -11.32
CA ILE A 267 -6.26 15.06 -12.55
C ILE A 267 -5.02 14.20 -12.76
N ARG A 268 -5.20 12.91 -12.93
CA ARG A 268 -4.07 12.03 -13.21
C ARG A 268 -3.64 12.16 -14.67
N PRO A 269 -2.33 12.20 -14.96
CA PRO A 269 -1.81 12.39 -16.31
C PRO A 269 -2.36 11.39 -17.34
N GLU A 270 -2.54 10.13 -16.93
CA GLU A 270 -3.07 9.04 -17.76
C GLU A 270 -4.58 9.16 -18.05
N ASN A 271 -5.29 10.04 -17.34
CA ASN A 271 -6.72 10.29 -17.54
C ASN A 271 -6.98 11.42 -18.54
N ILE A 272 -5.94 12.08 -19.02
CA ILE A 272 -6.05 13.13 -20.05
C ILE A 272 -5.80 12.48 -21.40
N ALA A 273 -6.78 12.57 -22.28
CA ALA A 273 -6.69 12.01 -23.63
C ALA A 273 -6.22 13.05 -24.63
N ILE A 274 -5.34 12.66 -25.56
CA ILE A 274 -5.00 13.47 -26.73
C ILE A 274 -6.09 13.23 -27.77
N VAL A 275 -6.62 14.31 -28.34
CA VAL A 275 -7.69 14.28 -29.32
C VAL A 275 -7.09 14.47 -30.71
N GLU A 276 -7.24 13.46 -31.58
CA GLU A 276 -6.72 13.51 -32.95
C GLU A 276 -7.66 14.29 -33.91
N ASN A 277 -8.96 14.31 -33.58
CA ASN A 277 -9.92 15.01 -34.42
C ASN A 277 -9.96 16.50 -34.08
N GLU A 278 -9.45 17.33 -34.98
CA GLU A 278 -9.44 18.79 -34.84
C GLU A 278 -10.84 19.40 -34.67
N LYS A 279 -11.88 18.73 -35.11
CA LYS A 279 -13.27 19.19 -35.03
C LYS A 279 -13.97 18.81 -33.72
N ASP A 280 -13.32 18.04 -32.83
CA ASP A 280 -13.90 17.70 -31.54
C ASP A 280 -14.03 18.97 -30.68
N LYS A 281 -15.29 19.34 -30.42
CA LYS A 281 -15.71 20.44 -29.54
C LYS A 281 -16.38 19.89 -28.27
N GLY A 282 -16.00 18.67 -27.88
CA GLY A 282 -16.54 18.02 -26.69
C GLY A 282 -16.30 18.83 -25.42
N GLN A 283 -16.95 18.39 -24.35
CA GLN A 283 -16.79 19.00 -23.03
C GLN A 283 -15.35 18.83 -22.53
N ASN A 284 -14.78 19.87 -21.93
CA ASN A 284 -13.41 19.91 -21.39
C ASN A 284 -12.33 19.57 -22.44
N VAL A 285 -12.48 20.07 -23.67
CA VAL A 285 -11.46 19.96 -24.73
C VAL A 285 -10.70 21.28 -24.85
N PHE A 286 -9.39 21.23 -24.73
CA PHE A 286 -8.52 22.39 -24.73
C PHE A 286 -7.46 22.27 -25.83
N SER A 287 -7.20 23.37 -26.54
CA SER A 287 -6.08 23.45 -27.47
C SER A 287 -4.85 23.94 -26.75
N GLY A 288 -3.72 23.33 -27.00
CA GLY A 288 -2.46 23.72 -26.38
C GLY A 288 -1.26 23.41 -27.24
N LYS A 289 -0.09 23.85 -26.76
CA LYS A 289 1.20 23.58 -27.39
C LYS A 289 2.03 22.65 -26.54
N VAL A 290 2.73 21.75 -27.20
CA VAL A 290 3.71 20.87 -26.53
C VAL A 290 4.90 21.73 -26.09
N GLU A 291 5.17 21.73 -24.79
CA GLU A 291 6.39 22.35 -24.22
C GLU A 291 7.55 21.35 -24.20
N SER A 292 7.27 20.11 -23.88
CA SER A 292 8.24 19.01 -23.93
C SER A 292 7.53 17.67 -24.06
N ALA A 293 8.19 16.71 -24.72
CA ALA A 293 7.78 15.32 -24.76
C ALA A 293 8.97 14.44 -24.41
N LYS A 294 8.76 13.45 -23.53
CA LYS A 294 9.80 12.52 -23.08
C LYS A 294 9.30 11.10 -23.21
N LEU A 295 9.96 10.33 -24.06
CA LEU A 295 9.71 8.89 -24.12
C LEU A 295 10.24 8.21 -22.84
N LYS A 296 9.40 7.47 -22.19
CA LYS A 296 9.69 6.57 -21.08
C LYS A 296 9.61 5.12 -21.58
N LEU A 297 9.91 4.17 -20.73
CA LEU A 297 10.00 2.76 -21.13
C LEU A 297 8.71 2.23 -21.80
N TYR A 298 7.53 2.65 -21.32
CA TYR A 298 6.23 2.12 -21.79
C TYR A 298 5.23 3.20 -22.20
N PHE A 299 5.59 4.50 -22.11
CA PHE A 299 4.68 5.60 -22.40
C PHE A 299 5.45 6.87 -22.76
N THR A 300 4.78 7.83 -23.37
CA THR A 300 5.29 9.17 -23.57
C THR A 300 4.65 10.12 -22.56
N GLU A 301 5.49 10.86 -21.83
CA GLU A 301 5.08 11.95 -20.95
C GLU A 301 5.20 13.26 -21.72
N ILE A 302 4.10 13.99 -21.83
CA ILE A 302 4.00 15.22 -22.61
C ILE A 302 3.56 16.34 -21.66
N LEU A 303 4.34 17.41 -21.61
CA LEU A 303 3.92 18.66 -20.98
C LEU A 303 3.26 19.54 -22.03
N VAL A 304 1.99 19.87 -21.81
CA VAL A 304 1.16 20.66 -22.70
C VAL A 304 0.79 21.95 -22.02
N HIS A 305 1.09 23.07 -22.67
CA HIS A 305 0.64 24.38 -22.23
C HIS A 305 -0.65 24.76 -22.97
N THR A 306 -1.74 24.82 -22.20
CA THR A 306 -2.99 25.46 -22.57
C THR A 306 -3.03 26.82 -21.86
N ASP A 307 -4.17 27.25 -21.28
CA ASP A 307 -4.16 28.34 -20.26
C ASP A 307 -3.53 27.87 -18.93
N ILE A 308 -3.46 26.56 -18.74
CA ILE A 308 -2.78 25.89 -17.64
C ILE A 308 -1.80 24.86 -18.20
N SER A 309 -0.75 24.52 -17.43
CA SER A 309 0.20 23.47 -17.82
C SER A 309 -0.31 22.11 -17.37
N LEU A 310 -0.43 21.18 -18.32
CA LEU A 310 -0.93 19.82 -18.11
C LEU A 310 0.15 18.79 -18.45
N VAL A 311 0.39 17.87 -17.53
CA VAL A 311 1.16 16.64 -17.80
C VAL A 311 0.21 15.60 -18.33
N VAL A 312 0.51 15.05 -19.49
CA VAL A 312 -0.27 14.00 -20.17
C VAL A 312 0.59 12.77 -20.33
N ILE A 313 0.05 11.61 -20.02
CA ILE A 313 0.72 10.32 -20.25
C ILE A 313 -0.09 9.55 -21.29
N CYS A 314 0.56 9.17 -22.37
CA CYS A 314 -0.08 8.37 -23.41
C CYS A 314 0.83 7.25 -23.92
N GLN A 315 0.21 6.16 -24.38
CA GLN A 315 0.86 5.12 -25.15
C GLN A 315 0.60 5.43 -26.63
N THR A 316 1.65 5.84 -27.35
CA THR A 316 1.55 6.24 -28.74
C THR A 316 2.88 6.00 -29.46
N GLU A 317 2.79 5.65 -30.74
CA GLU A 317 3.94 5.60 -31.64
C GLU A 317 4.24 6.98 -32.25
N LYS A 318 3.33 7.95 -32.08
CA LYS A 318 3.49 9.30 -32.62
C LYS A 318 4.51 10.07 -31.80
N GLU A 319 5.47 10.63 -32.47
CA GLU A 319 6.43 11.57 -31.89
C GLU A 319 5.80 12.96 -31.76
N TYR A 320 6.00 13.59 -30.60
CA TYR A 320 5.61 14.97 -30.33
C TYR A 320 6.83 15.82 -30.11
N ASN A 321 6.85 16.98 -30.83
CA ASN A 321 7.94 17.91 -30.74
C ASN A 321 7.51 19.20 -30.04
N LYS A 322 8.47 19.89 -29.43
CA LYS A 322 8.21 21.20 -28.83
C LYS A 322 7.63 22.16 -29.87
N GLY A 323 6.49 22.75 -29.51
CA GLY A 323 5.77 23.69 -30.39
C GLY A 323 4.61 23.07 -31.17
N ASP A 324 4.47 21.74 -31.18
CA ASP A 324 3.35 21.09 -31.83
C ASP A 324 2.02 21.52 -31.21
N ASN A 325 1.03 21.79 -32.06
CA ASN A 325 -0.33 22.06 -31.58
C ASN A 325 -1.05 20.75 -31.36
N ILE A 326 -1.59 20.58 -30.16
CA ILE A 326 -2.40 19.40 -29.81
C ILE A 326 -3.67 19.82 -29.09
N LYS A 327 -4.66 18.95 -29.12
CA LYS A 327 -5.86 19.08 -28.29
C LYS A 327 -5.86 17.99 -27.23
N VAL A 328 -6.22 18.38 -26.02
CA VAL A 328 -6.36 17.46 -24.89
C VAL A 328 -7.78 17.51 -24.37
N ARG A 329 -8.30 16.36 -23.97
CA ARG A 329 -9.61 16.20 -23.35
C ARG A 329 -9.46 15.69 -21.94
N ILE A 330 -10.16 16.33 -21.01
CA ILE A 330 -10.25 15.92 -19.61
C ILE A 330 -11.67 15.39 -19.37
N PRO A 331 -11.88 14.06 -19.29
CA PRO A 331 -13.20 13.50 -19.03
C PRO A 331 -13.72 13.95 -17.65
N PRO A 332 -14.95 14.44 -17.53
CA PRO A 332 -15.49 14.95 -16.26
C PRO A 332 -15.44 13.93 -15.11
N GLU A 333 -15.66 12.66 -15.41
CA GLU A 333 -15.62 11.56 -14.44
C GLU A 333 -14.20 11.28 -13.89
N LYS A 334 -13.16 11.77 -14.57
CA LYS A 334 -11.74 11.62 -14.18
C LYS A 334 -11.17 12.82 -13.43
N ILE A 335 -11.96 13.87 -13.26
CA ILE A 335 -11.59 15.03 -12.45
C ILE A 335 -11.91 14.70 -10.99
N VAL A 336 -10.94 14.76 -10.12
CA VAL A 336 -11.12 14.64 -8.67
C VAL A 336 -11.19 16.05 -8.08
N ILE A 337 -12.18 16.26 -7.20
CA ILE A 337 -12.36 17.54 -6.51
C ILE A 337 -12.21 17.28 -5.02
N ILE A 338 -11.38 18.06 -4.39
CA ILE A 338 -11.06 17.97 -2.98
C ILE A 338 -11.43 19.32 -2.34
N GLU A 339 -12.29 19.30 -1.36
CA GLU A 339 -12.66 20.49 -0.58
C GLU A 339 -11.43 20.98 0.19
N LYS A 340 -11.19 22.30 0.15
CA LYS A 340 -10.19 22.90 1.02
C LYS A 340 -10.74 23.00 2.43
N PRO A 341 -9.92 22.69 3.48
CA PRO A 341 -10.35 22.77 4.87
C PRO A 341 -10.68 24.19 5.32
#